data_29f39d1a3de297d5a1811afdc813ef3f
#
_entry.id   29f39d1a3de297d5a1811afdc813ef3f
#
_cell.length_a   1.000
_cell.length_b   1.000
_cell.length_c   1.000
_cell.angle_alpha   90.00
_cell.angle_beta   90.00
_cell.angle_gamma   90.00
#
_symmetry.space_group_name_H-M   'P 1'
#
loop_
_entity.id
_entity.type
_entity.pdbx_description
1 polymer ?
#
loop_
_entity_poly.entity_id
_entity_poly.type
_entity_poly.pdbx_seq_one_letter_code
_entity_poly.pdbx_strand_id
1 'polypeptide(L)'
;MKVVDLIKHTNKTAFSFEVLPPLKGTGIEKLYRSIDTLRDFDPQYINITTHRSEYVYKELGNGLFERSRLRRRPGTVAVAAAIHNKYNITTVPHILCSGFSREDIEYVLLDLQFLNITDLLVLRGDKAKHESTFTPEENGPAHALELAEQINDFNRGVFVDGSPIKVTNTPFSYGVACYPEKHEEAPNMEQDIYWLKKKVEAGAEYAVTQLFYDNRKYFQFVEKVRAAGINIPIIPGIKPFRKQSQLSVIPKTFKVDIPQELALEALKCTTEKETERLGIEWCIQQCKELIKHGVPSIHFYSVGAVESIKEVAKVIY
;
A
#
# COMPACT_ATOMS: atom_id res chain seq x y z
N MET A 1 -4.62 17.32 7.50
CA MET A 1 -3.72 17.81 6.40
C MET A 1 -3.57 16.65 5.44
N LYS A 2 -3.66 16.89 4.14
CA LYS A 2 -3.54 15.82 3.13
C LYS A 2 -2.10 15.29 3.04
N VAL A 3 -1.93 14.02 2.63
CA VAL A 3 -0.59 13.44 2.38
C VAL A 3 0.25 14.33 1.47
N VAL A 4 -0.33 14.84 0.37
CA VAL A 4 0.39 15.72 -0.55
C VAL A 4 0.85 17.03 0.07
N ASP A 5 0.15 17.55 1.07
CA ASP A 5 0.55 18.74 1.80
C ASP A 5 1.66 18.41 2.81
N LEU A 6 1.54 17.29 3.52
CA LEU A 6 2.57 16.81 4.46
C LEU A 6 3.93 16.65 3.76
N ILE A 7 3.97 16.00 2.61
CA ILE A 7 5.22 15.79 1.87
C ILE A 7 5.78 17.06 1.22
N LYS A 8 4.96 18.09 0.97
CA LYS A 8 5.41 19.40 0.46
C LYS A 8 5.95 20.32 1.57
N HIS A 9 5.43 20.19 2.79
CA HIS A 9 5.80 21.07 3.89
C HIS A 9 7.07 20.64 4.61
N THR A 10 7.59 19.44 4.35
CA THR A 10 8.87 19.00 4.90
C THR A 10 10.03 19.50 4.03
N ASN A 11 11.10 20.02 4.67
CA ASN A 11 12.31 20.47 3.99
C ASN A 11 13.26 19.30 3.63
N LYS A 12 12.85 18.08 3.89
CA LYS A 12 13.60 16.85 3.63
C LYS A 12 12.65 15.76 3.12
N THR A 13 13.20 14.70 2.57
CA THR A 13 12.41 13.52 2.15
C THR A 13 11.58 13.00 3.32
N ALA A 14 10.26 12.92 3.14
CA ALA A 14 9.34 12.47 4.18
C ALA A 14 9.50 10.98 4.47
N PHE A 15 9.32 10.59 5.74
CA PHE A 15 9.26 9.21 6.18
C PHE A 15 7.81 8.74 6.32
N SER A 16 7.49 7.58 5.77
CA SER A 16 6.21 6.91 5.98
C SER A 16 6.37 5.39 5.95
N PHE A 17 5.43 4.70 6.53
CA PHE A 17 5.41 3.24 6.51
C PHE A 17 3.98 2.70 6.56
N GLU A 18 3.81 1.44 6.15
CA GLU A 18 2.55 0.75 6.32
C GLU A 18 2.55 -0.16 7.56
N VAL A 19 1.38 -0.41 8.09
CA VAL A 19 1.15 -1.39 9.15
C VAL A 19 0.11 -2.42 8.72
N LEU A 20 0.29 -3.63 9.23
CA LEU A 20 -0.63 -4.73 9.02
C LEU A 20 -1.53 -4.89 10.25
N PRO A 21 -2.87 -4.78 10.11
CA PRO A 21 -3.78 -5.08 11.21
C PRO A 21 -3.50 -6.46 11.83
N PRO A 22 -3.56 -6.62 13.17
CA PRO A 22 -3.26 -7.88 13.82
C PRO A 22 -4.25 -8.98 13.43
N LEU A 23 -3.88 -10.24 13.62
CA LEU A 23 -4.83 -11.34 13.44
C LEU A 23 -5.93 -11.28 14.49
N LYS A 24 -7.14 -11.72 14.15
CA LYS A 24 -8.24 -11.86 15.12
C LYS A 24 -7.81 -12.74 16.29
N GLY A 25 -8.21 -12.37 17.49
CA GLY A 25 -7.79 -13.05 18.73
C GLY A 25 -6.44 -12.58 19.29
N THR A 26 -5.72 -11.68 18.58
CA THR A 26 -4.53 -11.02 19.12
C THR A 26 -4.84 -9.55 19.43
N GLY A 27 -4.22 -9.00 20.47
CA GLY A 27 -4.41 -7.61 20.85
C GLY A 27 -3.73 -6.62 19.90
N ILE A 28 -4.01 -5.34 20.10
CA ILE A 28 -3.45 -4.22 19.33
C ILE A 28 -1.99 -3.89 19.71
N GLU A 29 -1.50 -4.42 20.81
CA GLU A 29 -0.21 -4.06 21.42
C GLU A 29 0.97 -4.33 20.47
N LYS A 30 0.88 -5.41 19.67
CA LYS A 30 1.92 -5.71 18.67
C LYS A 30 1.99 -4.62 17.59
N LEU A 31 0.84 -4.11 17.17
CA LEU A 31 0.75 -3.01 16.22
C LEU A 31 1.37 -1.75 16.81
N TYR A 32 1.00 -1.39 18.03
CA TYR A 32 1.53 -0.23 18.72
C TYR A 32 3.04 -0.31 18.91
N ARG A 33 3.58 -1.48 19.32
CA ARG A 33 5.04 -1.67 19.41
C ARG A 33 5.75 -1.41 18.08
N SER A 34 5.16 -1.83 16.95
CA SER A 34 5.74 -1.54 15.63
C SER A 34 5.77 -0.05 15.33
N ILE A 35 4.72 0.69 15.71
CA ILE A 35 4.66 2.14 15.54
C ILE A 35 5.63 2.83 16.50
N ASP A 36 5.64 2.43 17.79
CA ASP A 36 6.54 2.99 18.81
C ASP A 36 8.02 2.83 18.42
N THR A 37 8.37 1.72 17.72
CA THR A 37 9.73 1.48 17.20
C THR A 37 10.15 2.49 16.12
N LEU A 38 9.20 2.99 15.33
CA LEU A 38 9.49 3.84 14.16
C LEU A 38 9.08 5.31 14.34
N ARG A 39 8.31 5.64 15.38
CA ARG A 39 7.77 6.99 15.57
C ARG A 39 8.83 8.08 15.79
N ASP A 40 10.00 7.71 16.34
CA ASP A 40 11.08 8.66 16.63
C ASP A 40 11.74 9.23 15.36
N PHE A 41 11.44 8.63 14.19
CA PHE A 41 11.87 9.12 12.88
C PHE A 41 10.85 10.06 12.21
N ASP A 42 9.88 10.57 12.98
CA ASP A 42 8.87 11.54 12.54
C ASP A 42 8.08 11.12 11.30
N PRO A 43 7.34 9.98 11.36
CA PRO A 43 6.54 9.55 10.23
C PRO A 43 5.43 10.55 9.94
N GLN A 44 5.39 11.04 8.71
CA GLN A 44 4.41 12.04 8.29
C GLN A 44 3.00 11.44 8.13
N TYR A 45 2.92 10.18 7.76
CA TYR A 45 1.68 9.42 7.66
C TYR A 45 1.95 7.91 7.78
N ILE A 46 0.91 7.17 8.18
CA ILE A 46 0.96 5.71 8.33
C ILE A 46 -0.14 5.09 7.49
N ASN A 47 0.24 4.21 6.56
CA ASN A 47 -0.70 3.42 5.78
C ASN A 47 -1.18 2.21 6.57
N ILE A 48 -2.45 1.86 6.42
CA ILE A 48 -3.05 0.69 7.06
C ILE A 48 -3.55 -0.26 5.97
N THR A 49 -2.92 -1.43 5.87
CA THR A 49 -3.32 -2.43 4.88
C THR A 49 -4.72 -2.95 5.16
N THR A 50 -5.46 -3.24 4.10
CA THR A 50 -6.76 -3.92 4.17
C THR A 50 -6.62 -5.34 3.64
N HIS A 51 -7.31 -6.27 4.29
CA HIS A 51 -7.38 -7.65 3.85
C HIS A 51 -8.83 -8.06 3.59
N ARG A 52 -9.07 -8.61 2.41
CA ARG A 52 -10.37 -9.19 2.06
C ARG A 52 -10.77 -10.31 3.01
N SER A 53 -12.06 -10.54 3.13
CA SER A 53 -12.56 -11.76 3.75
C SER A 53 -12.20 -12.96 2.86
N GLU A 54 -11.93 -14.11 3.48
CA GLU A 54 -11.72 -15.37 2.79
C GLU A 54 -13.01 -16.19 2.84
N TYR A 55 -13.29 -16.95 1.80
CA TYR A 55 -14.32 -17.99 1.87
C TYR A 55 -13.70 -19.29 2.35
N VAL A 56 -14.32 -19.91 3.33
CA VAL A 56 -13.96 -21.25 3.81
C VAL A 56 -15.12 -22.21 3.56
N TYR A 57 -14.80 -23.41 3.13
CA TYR A 57 -15.76 -24.46 2.82
C TYR A 57 -15.65 -25.54 3.88
N LYS A 58 -16.75 -25.83 4.55
CA LYS A 58 -16.87 -26.90 5.53
C LYS A 58 -17.70 -28.02 4.93
N GLU A 59 -17.14 -29.22 4.88
CA GLU A 59 -17.88 -30.40 4.44
C GLU A 59 -18.93 -30.75 5.49
N LEU A 60 -20.18 -30.91 5.01
CA LEU A 60 -21.35 -31.29 5.83
C LEU A 60 -21.68 -32.79 5.73
N GLY A 61 -20.95 -33.54 4.91
CA GLY A 61 -21.29 -34.92 4.52
C GLY A 61 -22.07 -35.00 3.21
N ASN A 62 -22.17 -36.19 2.63
CA ASN A 62 -22.87 -36.47 1.36
C ASN A 62 -22.43 -35.57 0.17
N GLY A 63 -21.19 -35.09 0.16
CA GLY A 63 -20.68 -34.21 -0.89
C GLY A 63 -21.20 -32.76 -0.82
N LEU A 64 -21.87 -32.36 0.23
CA LEU A 64 -22.33 -31.00 0.46
C LEU A 64 -21.26 -30.18 1.21
N PHE A 65 -21.13 -28.93 0.81
CA PHE A 65 -20.22 -27.98 1.44
C PHE A 65 -20.98 -26.72 1.85
N GLU A 66 -20.77 -26.29 3.09
CA GLU A 66 -21.21 -25.00 3.58
C GLU A 66 -20.12 -23.96 3.29
N ARG A 67 -20.46 -22.90 2.54
CA ARG A 67 -19.58 -21.76 2.32
C ARG A 67 -19.82 -20.70 3.38
N SER A 68 -18.81 -20.37 4.16
CA SER A 68 -18.86 -19.29 5.13
C SER A 68 -17.78 -18.24 4.86
N ARG A 69 -18.08 -16.98 5.18
CA ARG A 69 -17.14 -15.85 5.04
C ARG A 69 -16.33 -15.73 6.33
N LEU A 70 -15.01 -15.75 6.22
CA LEU A 70 -14.09 -15.64 7.35
C LEU A 70 -13.28 -14.36 7.26
N ARG A 71 -13.48 -13.47 8.22
CA ARG A 71 -12.62 -12.28 8.39
C ARG A 71 -11.53 -12.60 9.40
N ARG A 72 -10.25 -12.49 8.97
CA ARG A 72 -9.09 -12.85 9.81
C ARG A 72 -8.48 -11.66 10.55
N ARG A 73 -8.78 -10.43 10.15
CA ARG A 73 -8.21 -9.19 10.71
C ARG A 73 -9.30 -8.17 10.97
N PRO A 74 -9.10 -7.23 11.90
CA PRO A 74 -9.98 -6.09 12.05
C PRO A 74 -9.99 -5.25 10.76
N GLY A 75 -11.06 -4.49 10.55
CA GLY A 75 -11.17 -3.56 9.43
C GLY A 75 -10.17 -2.40 9.55
N THR A 76 -9.75 -1.88 8.39
CA THR A 76 -8.80 -0.76 8.30
C THR A 76 -9.31 0.49 9.04
N VAL A 77 -10.61 0.75 9.03
CA VAL A 77 -11.26 1.89 9.71
C VAL A 77 -10.97 1.89 11.22
N ALA A 78 -11.24 0.77 11.90
CA ALA A 78 -11.03 0.66 13.33
C ALA A 78 -9.54 0.83 13.71
N VAL A 79 -8.64 0.28 12.89
CA VAL A 79 -7.20 0.41 13.10
C VAL A 79 -6.73 1.83 12.83
N ALA A 80 -7.23 2.49 11.78
CA ALA A 80 -6.93 3.88 11.47
C ALA A 80 -7.36 4.81 12.60
N ALA A 81 -8.59 4.65 13.11
CA ALA A 81 -9.11 5.42 14.24
C ALA A 81 -8.26 5.22 15.50
N ALA A 82 -7.87 3.97 15.80
CA ALA A 82 -7.04 3.67 16.98
C ALA A 82 -5.65 4.31 16.90
N ILE A 83 -5.01 4.27 15.72
CA ILE A 83 -3.70 4.90 15.49
C ILE A 83 -3.82 6.41 15.55
N HIS A 84 -4.78 6.98 14.81
CA HIS A 84 -5.00 8.43 14.77
C HIS A 84 -5.23 9.00 16.17
N ASN A 85 -6.12 8.37 16.94
CA ASN A 85 -6.45 8.82 18.29
C ASN A 85 -5.26 8.71 19.27
N LYS A 86 -4.45 7.65 19.15
CA LYS A 86 -3.31 7.43 20.07
C LYS A 86 -2.09 8.29 19.75
N TYR A 87 -1.77 8.44 18.47
CA TYR A 87 -0.50 9.03 18.02
C TYR A 87 -0.64 10.40 17.39
N ASN A 88 -1.85 10.82 17.05
CA ASN A 88 -2.13 12.06 16.31
C ASN A 88 -1.34 12.16 14.99
N ILE A 89 -1.11 11.01 14.33
CA ILE A 89 -0.45 10.91 13.03
C ILE A 89 -1.53 10.71 11.95
N THR A 90 -1.33 11.31 10.79
CA THR A 90 -2.22 11.10 9.63
C THR A 90 -2.22 9.63 9.24
N THR A 91 -3.40 9.03 9.17
CA THR A 91 -3.60 7.63 8.78
C THR A 91 -4.17 7.54 7.38
N VAL A 92 -3.66 6.59 6.59
CA VAL A 92 -4.05 6.35 5.20
C VAL A 92 -4.56 4.92 5.07
N PRO A 93 -5.86 4.68 5.31
CA PRO A 93 -6.48 3.38 5.08
C PRO A 93 -6.37 2.97 3.61
N HIS A 94 -6.04 1.69 3.35
CA HIS A 94 -6.15 1.11 2.02
C HIS A 94 -7.60 0.75 1.74
N ILE A 95 -8.14 1.20 0.61
CA ILE A 95 -9.46 0.84 0.10
C ILE A 95 -9.27 -0.06 -1.10
N LEU A 96 -9.93 -1.22 -1.09
CA LEU A 96 -9.71 -2.28 -2.07
C LEU A 96 -10.98 -2.58 -2.87
N CYS A 97 -10.82 -2.95 -4.15
CA CYS A 97 -11.86 -3.63 -4.92
C CYS A 97 -12.02 -5.07 -4.43
N SER A 98 -10.90 -5.74 -4.15
CA SER A 98 -10.86 -7.17 -3.81
C SER A 98 -11.66 -7.50 -2.55
N GLY A 99 -12.74 -8.28 -2.71
CA GLY A 99 -13.58 -8.77 -1.61
C GLY A 99 -14.56 -7.75 -1.04
N PHE A 100 -14.87 -6.67 -1.79
CA PHE A 100 -15.83 -5.64 -1.40
C PHE A 100 -16.76 -5.29 -2.54
N SER A 101 -18.07 -5.21 -2.23
CA SER A 101 -19.08 -4.61 -3.10
C SER A 101 -19.00 -3.08 -3.04
N ARG A 102 -19.71 -2.39 -3.94
CA ARG A 102 -19.81 -0.92 -3.89
C ARG A 102 -20.47 -0.43 -2.59
N GLU A 103 -21.43 -1.19 -2.07
CA GLU A 103 -22.07 -0.89 -0.80
C GLU A 103 -21.10 -1.07 0.39
N ASP A 104 -20.31 -2.17 0.42
CA ASP A 104 -19.29 -2.36 1.45
C ASP A 104 -18.28 -1.19 1.48
N ILE A 105 -17.89 -0.70 0.29
CA ILE A 105 -16.99 0.45 0.15
C ILE A 105 -17.65 1.72 0.65
N GLU A 106 -18.91 1.96 0.31
CA GLU A 106 -19.67 3.13 0.77
C GLU A 106 -19.75 3.20 2.29
N TYR A 107 -20.04 2.07 2.96
CA TYR A 107 -20.02 2.01 4.43
C TYR A 107 -18.63 2.33 5.01
N VAL A 108 -17.57 1.86 4.39
CA VAL A 108 -16.21 2.21 4.81
C VAL A 108 -15.95 3.72 4.66
N LEU A 109 -16.39 4.34 3.57
CA LEU A 109 -16.26 5.77 3.35
C LEU A 109 -17.07 6.59 4.36
N LEU A 110 -18.32 6.18 4.68
CA LEU A 110 -19.13 6.79 5.71
C LEU A 110 -18.45 6.75 7.09
N ASP A 111 -17.94 5.59 7.48
CA ASP A 111 -17.24 5.43 8.76
C ASP A 111 -15.98 6.31 8.83
N LEU A 112 -15.17 6.35 7.77
CA LEU A 112 -13.96 7.19 7.70
C LEU A 112 -14.29 8.67 7.74
N GLN A 113 -15.36 9.09 7.06
CA GLN A 113 -15.83 10.47 7.06
C GLN A 113 -16.29 10.89 8.46
N PHE A 114 -17.03 10.02 9.16
CA PHE A 114 -17.45 10.24 10.54
C PHE A 114 -16.26 10.40 11.49
N LEU A 115 -15.16 9.70 11.23
CA LEU A 115 -13.92 9.79 11.99
C LEU A 115 -12.99 10.93 11.52
N ASN A 116 -13.39 11.71 10.50
CA ASN A 116 -12.56 12.74 9.87
C ASN A 116 -11.20 12.22 9.35
N ILE A 117 -11.17 10.97 8.88
CA ILE A 117 -10.03 10.35 8.21
C ILE A 117 -10.27 10.44 6.71
N THR A 118 -9.56 11.34 6.04
CA THR A 118 -9.87 11.75 4.67
C THR A 118 -8.82 11.38 3.63
N ASP A 119 -7.68 10.82 4.06
CA ASP A 119 -6.63 10.37 3.15
C ASP A 119 -6.72 8.85 2.93
N LEU A 120 -6.68 8.43 1.67
CA LEU A 120 -6.86 7.03 1.28
C LEU A 120 -5.73 6.55 0.36
N LEU A 121 -5.49 5.24 0.33
CA LEU A 121 -4.76 4.59 -0.76
C LEU A 121 -5.71 3.63 -1.49
N VAL A 122 -5.98 3.94 -2.76
CA VAL A 122 -6.96 3.25 -3.60
C VAL A 122 -6.27 2.18 -4.43
N LEU A 123 -6.63 0.93 -4.21
CA LEU A 123 -5.99 -0.23 -4.79
C LEU A 123 -7.02 -1.20 -5.35
N ARG A 124 -6.66 -1.98 -6.38
CA ARG A 124 -7.48 -3.11 -6.77
C ARG A 124 -7.45 -4.21 -5.70
N GLY A 125 -6.28 -4.45 -5.15
CA GLY A 125 -6.01 -5.58 -4.28
C GLY A 125 -5.71 -6.86 -5.06
N ASP A 126 -5.24 -7.88 -4.34
CA ASP A 126 -4.84 -9.15 -4.91
C ASP A 126 -6.03 -10.07 -5.17
N LYS A 127 -5.87 -10.98 -6.14
CA LYS A 127 -6.79 -12.10 -6.34
C LYS A 127 -6.80 -13.03 -5.12
N ALA A 128 -7.88 -13.79 -4.93
CA ALA A 128 -7.89 -14.82 -3.90
C ALA A 128 -6.87 -15.93 -4.21
N LYS A 129 -6.39 -16.61 -3.18
CA LYS A 129 -5.37 -17.66 -3.32
C LYS A 129 -5.77 -18.82 -4.24
N HIS A 130 -7.07 -19.07 -4.37
CA HIS A 130 -7.63 -20.13 -5.19
C HIS A 130 -8.03 -19.66 -6.60
N GLU A 131 -7.95 -18.36 -6.87
CA GLU A 131 -8.28 -17.76 -8.17
C GLU A 131 -7.07 -17.72 -9.09
N SER A 132 -7.25 -18.03 -10.37
CA SER A 132 -6.22 -17.87 -11.41
C SER A 132 -6.08 -16.41 -11.85
N THR A 133 -7.21 -15.70 -11.93
CA THR A 133 -7.32 -14.28 -12.28
C THR A 133 -8.13 -13.55 -11.20
N PHE A 134 -7.99 -12.24 -11.14
CA PHE A 134 -8.79 -11.41 -10.24
C PHE A 134 -10.27 -11.47 -10.65
N THR A 135 -11.15 -11.71 -9.66
CA THR A 135 -12.61 -11.67 -9.85
C THR A 135 -13.18 -10.68 -8.84
N PRO A 136 -13.91 -9.64 -9.30
CA PRO A 136 -14.56 -8.70 -8.39
C PRO A 136 -15.71 -9.39 -7.63
N GLU A 137 -16.07 -8.84 -6.48
CA GLU A 137 -17.32 -9.22 -5.80
C GLU A 137 -18.52 -8.82 -6.67
N GLU A 138 -19.65 -9.47 -6.43
CA GLU A 138 -20.91 -9.07 -7.05
C GLU A 138 -21.18 -7.59 -6.77
N ASN A 139 -21.46 -6.81 -7.81
CA ASN A 139 -21.62 -5.36 -7.76
C ASN A 139 -20.37 -4.60 -7.21
N GLY A 140 -19.20 -5.23 -7.15
CA GLY A 140 -17.96 -4.59 -6.75
C GLY A 140 -17.20 -3.98 -7.93
N PRO A 141 -16.30 -3.00 -7.68
CA PRO A 141 -15.45 -2.46 -8.73
C PRO A 141 -14.38 -3.49 -9.15
N ALA A 142 -14.15 -3.62 -10.47
CA ALA A 142 -13.14 -4.54 -11.01
C ALA A 142 -11.73 -3.94 -10.99
N HIS A 143 -11.62 -2.62 -11.07
CA HIS A 143 -10.35 -1.91 -11.17
C HIS A 143 -10.29 -0.71 -10.21
N ALA A 144 -9.07 -0.34 -9.82
CA ALA A 144 -8.83 0.81 -8.96
C ALA A 144 -9.36 2.14 -9.54
N LEU A 145 -9.48 2.25 -10.87
CA LEU A 145 -10.11 3.41 -11.52
C LEU A 145 -11.60 3.50 -11.19
N GLU A 146 -12.34 2.40 -11.31
CA GLU A 146 -13.77 2.36 -10.97
C GLU A 146 -14.02 2.66 -9.48
N LEU A 147 -13.10 2.19 -8.63
CA LEU A 147 -13.13 2.51 -7.20
C LEU A 147 -12.86 4.00 -6.95
N ALA A 148 -11.91 4.61 -7.68
CA ALA A 148 -11.64 6.04 -7.61
C ALA A 148 -12.85 6.85 -8.08
N GLU A 149 -13.54 6.43 -9.14
CA GLU A 149 -14.78 7.04 -9.62
C GLU A 149 -15.88 6.99 -8.55
N GLN A 150 -16.07 5.87 -7.87
CA GLN A 150 -17.02 5.76 -6.76
C GLN A 150 -16.69 6.73 -5.61
N ILE A 151 -15.40 6.87 -5.24
CA ILE A 151 -14.97 7.84 -4.23
C ILE A 151 -15.25 9.26 -4.69
N ASN A 152 -15.09 9.56 -5.97
CA ASN A 152 -15.39 10.86 -6.54
C ASN A 152 -16.91 11.16 -6.55
N ASP A 153 -17.76 10.16 -6.80
CA ASP A 153 -19.22 10.30 -6.67
C ASP A 153 -19.58 10.64 -5.22
N PHE A 154 -19.00 9.93 -4.28
CA PHE A 154 -19.17 10.21 -2.85
C PHE A 154 -18.70 11.64 -2.48
N ASN A 155 -17.54 12.08 -2.99
CA ASN A 155 -17.03 13.44 -2.80
C ASN A 155 -17.95 14.51 -3.42
N ARG A 156 -18.65 14.18 -4.52
CA ARG A 156 -19.66 15.05 -5.14
C ARG A 156 -21.00 15.03 -4.43
N GLY A 157 -21.15 14.22 -3.39
CA GLY A 157 -22.39 14.14 -2.62
C GLY A 157 -23.42 13.16 -3.19
N VAL A 158 -22.98 12.05 -3.81
CA VAL A 158 -23.87 11.04 -4.39
C VAL A 158 -23.54 9.66 -3.80
N PHE A 159 -24.54 8.99 -3.24
CA PHE A 159 -24.46 7.60 -2.79
C PHE A 159 -24.53 6.60 -3.95
N VAL A 160 -24.21 5.33 -3.68
CA VAL A 160 -24.26 4.24 -4.67
C VAL A 160 -25.66 4.05 -5.26
N ASP A 161 -26.72 4.29 -4.48
CA ASP A 161 -28.11 4.25 -4.92
C ASP A 161 -28.58 5.50 -5.69
N GLY A 162 -27.69 6.48 -5.90
CA GLY A 162 -27.98 7.74 -6.56
C GLY A 162 -28.62 8.81 -5.66
N SER A 163 -28.87 8.52 -4.40
CA SER A 163 -29.43 9.51 -3.47
C SER A 163 -28.37 10.56 -3.05
N PRO A 164 -28.79 11.80 -2.74
CA PRO A 164 -27.86 12.87 -2.42
C PRO A 164 -27.38 12.80 -0.97
N ILE A 165 -26.09 13.06 -0.75
CA ILE A 165 -25.51 13.30 0.57
C ILE A 165 -25.85 14.72 1.01
N LYS A 166 -26.57 14.86 2.11
CA LYS A 166 -27.07 16.17 2.60
C LYS A 166 -26.05 17.00 3.39
N VAL A 167 -24.91 16.41 3.73
CA VAL A 167 -23.90 17.06 4.57
C VAL A 167 -22.66 17.36 3.75
N THR A 168 -22.21 18.62 3.82
CA THR A 168 -20.91 19.02 3.23
C THR A 168 -19.79 18.54 4.13
N ASN A 169 -19.09 17.52 3.71
CA ASN A 169 -17.95 16.96 4.42
C ASN A 169 -16.64 17.30 3.70
N THR A 170 -15.52 17.19 4.39
CA THR A 170 -14.20 17.27 3.76
C THR A 170 -14.06 16.13 2.76
N PRO A 171 -13.79 16.44 1.47
CA PRO A 171 -13.66 15.40 0.46
C PRO A 171 -12.44 14.50 0.73
N PHE A 172 -12.56 13.23 0.36
CA PHE A 172 -11.44 12.30 0.38
C PHE A 172 -10.36 12.72 -0.63
N SER A 173 -9.11 12.69 -0.17
CA SER A 173 -7.90 12.75 -0.97
C SER A 173 -7.35 11.34 -1.11
N TYR A 174 -6.83 10.97 -2.27
CA TYR A 174 -6.31 9.61 -2.42
C TYR A 174 -5.07 9.49 -3.27
N GLY A 175 -4.24 8.53 -2.89
CA GLY A 175 -3.15 8.00 -3.69
C GLY A 175 -3.53 6.69 -4.37
N VAL A 176 -2.70 6.26 -5.33
CA VAL A 176 -2.86 5.01 -6.08
C VAL A 176 -1.54 4.25 -6.17
N ALA A 177 -1.59 2.96 -6.53
CA ALA A 177 -0.38 2.20 -6.81
C ALA A 177 0.14 2.44 -8.23
N CYS A 178 1.49 2.33 -8.37
CA CYS A 178 2.19 2.28 -9.65
C CYS A 178 3.35 1.27 -9.58
N TYR A 179 3.96 0.94 -10.73
CA TYR A 179 4.86 -0.22 -10.83
C TYR A 179 6.11 0.12 -11.66
N PRO A 180 7.28 0.33 -11.02
CA PRO A 180 8.53 0.59 -11.74
C PRO A 180 8.93 -0.51 -12.72
N GLU A 181 8.52 -1.75 -12.45
CA GLU A 181 8.80 -2.93 -13.27
C GLU A 181 7.56 -3.45 -14.04
N LYS A 182 6.53 -2.63 -14.18
CA LYS A 182 5.25 -2.94 -14.81
C LYS A 182 4.33 -3.83 -13.94
N HIS A 183 3.04 -3.56 -13.96
CA HIS A 183 2.02 -4.46 -13.40
C HIS A 183 1.98 -5.80 -14.14
N GLU A 184 1.81 -6.92 -13.42
CA GLU A 184 1.86 -8.26 -14.00
C GLU A 184 0.85 -8.47 -15.14
N GLU A 185 -0.31 -7.87 -15.09
CA GLU A 185 -1.37 -7.99 -16.09
C GLU A 185 -1.24 -6.97 -17.25
N ALA A 186 -0.42 -5.92 -17.10
CA ALA A 186 -0.21 -4.99 -18.19
C ALA A 186 0.63 -5.65 -19.31
N PRO A 187 0.26 -5.52 -20.59
CA PRO A 187 1.04 -6.10 -21.69
C PRO A 187 2.43 -5.45 -21.83
N ASN A 188 2.54 -4.16 -21.53
CA ASN A 188 3.78 -3.38 -21.60
C ASN A 188 3.74 -2.20 -20.62
N MET A 189 4.86 -1.49 -20.48
CA MET A 189 4.99 -0.34 -19.58
C MET A 189 4.13 0.84 -20.04
N GLU A 190 3.98 1.04 -21.32
CA GLU A 190 3.21 2.13 -21.91
C GLU A 190 1.72 2.02 -21.53
N GLN A 191 1.19 0.80 -21.57
CA GLN A 191 -0.19 0.53 -21.15
C GLN A 191 -0.37 0.69 -19.64
N ASP A 192 0.62 0.30 -18.84
CA ASP A 192 0.57 0.50 -17.38
C ASP A 192 0.60 1.99 -17.01
N ILE A 193 1.44 2.79 -17.67
CA ILE A 193 1.49 4.25 -17.53
C ILE A 193 0.18 4.91 -18.02
N TYR A 194 -0.43 4.40 -19.10
CA TYR A 194 -1.73 4.86 -19.56
C TYR A 194 -2.80 4.72 -18.46
N TRP A 195 -2.86 3.56 -17.79
CA TRP A 195 -3.81 3.37 -16.68
C TRP A 195 -3.46 4.20 -15.44
N LEU A 196 -2.17 4.43 -15.16
CA LEU A 196 -1.77 5.39 -14.13
C LEU A 196 -2.28 6.80 -14.47
N LYS A 197 -2.13 7.23 -15.74
CA LYS A 197 -2.64 8.53 -16.21
C LYS A 197 -4.15 8.64 -16.02
N LYS A 198 -4.92 7.59 -16.34
CA LYS A 198 -6.37 7.57 -16.12
C LYS A 198 -6.74 7.73 -14.64
N LYS A 199 -6.02 7.09 -13.73
CA LYS A 199 -6.22 7.27 -12.28
C LYS A 199 -5.89 8.70 -11.82
N VAL A 200 -4.87 9.33 -12.40
CA VAL A 200 -4.52 10.73 -12.12
C VAL A 200 -5.56 11.69 -12.68
N GLU A 201 -6.03 11.46 -13.91
CA GLU A 201 -7.14 12.23 -14.52
C GLU A 201 -8.43 12.11 -13.69
N ALA A 202 -8.66 10.97 -13.05
CA ALA A 202 -9.77 10.77 -12.11
C ALA A 202 -9.56 11.45 -10.73
N GLY A 203 -8.38 12.01 -10.45
CA GLY A 203 -8.14 12.80 -9.22
C GLY A 203 -7.16 12.20 -8.24
N ALA A 204 -6.40 11.16 -8.58
CA ALA A 204 -5.32 10.67 -7.72
C ALA A 204 -4.25 11.76 -7.54
N GLU A 205 -3.93 12.08 -6.28
CA GLU A 205 -3.04 13.20 -5.94
C GLU A 205 -1.57 12.77 -5.78
N TYR A 206 -1.29 11.49 -5.58
CA TYR A 206 0.05 10.89 -5.51
C TYR A 206 0.01 9.42 -5.91
N ALA A 207 1.18 8.83 -6.18
CA ALA A 207 1.28 7.40 -6.40
C ALA A 207 2.40 6.78 -5.55
N VAL A 208 2.15 5.58 -5.01
CA VAL A 208 3.14 4.78 -4.28
C VAL A 208 3.56 3.60 -5.16
N THR A 209 4.87 3.37 -5.29
CA THR A 209 5.34 2.28 -6.14
C THR A 209 5.23 0.93 -5.44
N GLN A 210 5.08 -0.15 -6.21
CA GLN A 210 5.46 -1.48 -5.73
C GLN A 210 6.92 -1.46 -5.26
N LEU A 211 7.27 -2.32 -4.32
CA LEU A 211 8.67 -2.48 -3.89
C LEU A 211 9.58 -2.82 -5.09
N PHE A 212 10.82 -2.38 -5.03
CA PHE A 212 11.87 -2.66 -6.03
C PHE A 212 13.23 -2.65 -5.35
N TYR A 213 14.25 -3.21 -5.99
CA TYR A 213 15.62 -3.31 -5.46
C TYR A 213 16.66 -2.63 -6.33
N ASP A 214 16.29 -2.15 -7.52
CA ASP A 214 17.13 -1.40 -8.46
C ASP A 214 16.56 -0.01 -8.70
N ASN A 215 17.25 1.02 -8.19
CA ASN A 215 16.82 2.41 -8.32
C ASN A 215 16.78 2.89 -9.78
N ARG A 216 17.61 2.31 -10.68
CA ARG A 216 17.60 2.65 -12.11
C ARG A 216 16.22 2.42 -12.73
N LYS A 217 15.54 1.33 -12.34
CA LYS A 217 14.18 1.03 -12.80
C LYS A 217 13.18 2.08 -12.32
N TYR A 218 13.30 2.52 -11.07
CA TYR A 218 12.46 3.60 -10.54
C TYR A 218 12.70 4.92 -11.29
N PHE A 219 13.95 5.32 -11.51
CA PHE A 219 14.25 6.57 -12.21
C PHE A 219 13.75 6.53 -13.66
N GLN A 220 14.00 5.46 -14.39
CA GLN A 220 13.49 5.27 -15.76
C GLN A 220 11.95 5.29 -15.81
N PHE A 221 11.30 4.68 -14.82
CA PHE A 221 9.85 4.73 -14.70
C PHE A 221 9.36 6.16 -14.50
N VAL A 222 9.97 6.92 -13.56
CA VAL A 222 9.60 8.31 -13.30
C VAL A 222 9.80 9.19 -14.56
N GLU A 223 10.88 9.01 -15.31
CA GLU A 223 11.10 9.71 -16.60
C GLU A 223 9.96 9.44 -17.58
N LYS A 224 9.59 8.18 -17.78
CA LYS A 224 8.45 7.80 -18.65
C LYS A 224 7.13 8.38 -18.17
N VAL A 225 6.88 8.35 -16.86
CA VAL A 225 5.68 8.94 -16.23
C VAL A 225 5.63 10.45 -16.48
N ARG A 226 6.74 11.16 -16.34
CA ARG A 226 6.82 12.60 -16.63
C ARG A 226 6.63 12.89 -18.13
N ALA A 227 7.23 12.10 -19.01
CA ALA A 227 7.05 12.19 -20.46
C ALA A 227 5.57 11.98 -20.88
N ALA A 228 4.82 11.16 -20.13
CA ALA A 228 3.38 10.97 -20.34
C ALA A 228 2.51 12.13 -19.80
N GLY A 229 3.13 13.18 -19.21
CA GLY A 229 2.44 14.35 -18.66
C GLY A 229 1.88 14.15 -17.24
N ILE A 230 2.32 13.14 -16.52
CA ILE A 230 1.90 12.87 -15.13
C ILE A 230 2.87 13.57 -14.18
N ASN A 231 2.39 14.56 -13.41
CA ASN A 231 3.21 15.42 -12.56
C ASN A 231 3.00 15.22 -11.05
N ILE A 232 2.12 14.31 -10.65
CA ILE A 232 1.91 14.00 -9.22
C ILE A 232 3.18 13.42 -8.58
N PRO A 233 3.34 13.53 -7.24
CA PRO A 233 4.40 12.84 -6.52
C PRO A 233 4.38 11.32 -6.76
N ILE A 234 5.54 10.75 -7.11
CA ILE A 234 5.76 9.30 -7.19
C ILE A 234 6.63 8.91 -6.00
N ILE A 235 6.03 8.20 -5.06
CA ILE A 235 6.65 7.83 -3.78
C ILE A 235 7.25 6.43 -3.91
N PRO A 236 8.57 6.25 -3.80
CA PRO A 236 9.19 4.94 -3.82
C PRO A 236 8.77 4.11 -2.62
N GLY A 237 8.26 2.91 -2.89
CA GLY A 237 7.95 1.88 -1.90
C GLY A 237 9.15 0.97 -1.69
N ILE A 238 9.66 0.88 -0.47
CA ILE A 238 10.92 0.20 -0.16
C ILE A 238 10.70 -0.87 0.91
N LYS A 239 11.37 -2.01 0.75
CA LYS A 239 11.37 -3.10 1.73
C LYS A 239 12.77 -3.67 1.88
N PRO A 240 13.37 -3.65 3.09
CA PRO A 240 14.65 -4.31 3.31
C PRO A 240 14.58 -5.81 3.01
N PHE A 241 15.57 -6.33 2.29
CA PHE A 241 15.78 -7.76 2.06
C PHE A 241 16.27 -8.41 3.36
N ARG A 242 15.77 -9.59 3.72
CA ARG A 242 16.03 -10.16 5.06
C ARG A 242 16.41 -11.64 5.08
N LYS A 243 16.00 -12.41 4.08
CA LYS A 243 16.16 -13.87 4.07
C LYS A 243 16.48 -14.36 2.67
N GLN A 244 17.37 -15.34 2.56
CA GLN A 244 17.68 -15.95 1.26
C GLN A 244 16.44 -16.48 0.52
N SER A 245 15.45 -17.01 1.24
CA SER A 245 14.19 -17.47 0.62
C SER A 245 13.47 -16.37 -0.16
N GLN A 246 13.73 -15.10 0.14
CA GLN A 246 13.16 -13.96 -0.58
C GLN A 246 13.72 -13.83 -2.00
N LEU A 247 14.87 -14.43 -2.33
CA LEU A 247 15.38 -14.50 -3.71
C LEU A 247 14.39 -15.16 -4.69
N SER A 248 13.57 -16.09 -4.20
CA SER A 248 12.52 -16.74 -5.00
C SER A 248 11.12 -16.22 -4.70
N VAL A 249 10.83 -15.90 -3.45
CA VAL A 249 9.48 -15.48 -3.03
C VAL A 249 9.13 -14.10 -3.58
N ILE A 250 10.06 -13.14 -3.53
CA ILE A 250 9.79 -11.77 -3.98
C ILE A 250 9.50 -11.69 -5.48
N PRO A 251 10.35 -12.22 -6.39
CA PRO A 251 10.06 -12.21 -7.81
C PRO A 251 8.76 -12.94 -8.16
N LYS A 252 8.51 -14.06 -7.52
CA LYS A 252 7.29 -14.86 -7.75
C LYS A 252 6.03 -14.11 -7.30
N THR A 253 6.08 -13.41 -6.16
CA THR A 253 4.91 -12.78 -5.54
C THR A 253 4.64 -11.38 -6.10
N PHE A 254 5.67 -10.56 -6.23
CA PHE A 254 5.54 -9.15 -6.55
C PHE A 254 5.94 -8.82 -8.00
N LYS A 255 6.46 -9.80 -8.76
CA LYS A 255 6.91 -9.64 -10.15
C LYS A 255 7.98 -8.56 -10.31
N VAL A 256 8.89 -8.52 -9.36
CA VAL A 256 10.02 -7.58 -9.32
C VAL A 256 11.33 -8.36 -9.35
N ASP A 257 12.35 -7.78 -9.97
CA ASP A 257 13.65 -8.40 -10.07
C ASP A 257 14.51 -8.16 -8.83
N ILE A 258 15.31 -9.13 -8.48
CA ILE A 258 16.41 -8.97 -7.53
C ILE A 258 17.69 -8.71 -8.31
N PRO A 259 18.41 -7.58 -8.09
CA PRO A 259 19.68 -7.33 -8.75
C PRO A 259 20.67 -8.48 -8.57
N GLN A 260 21.42 -8.81 -9.63
CA GLN A 260 22.37 -9.91 -9.60
C GLN A 260 23.39 -9.78 -8.47
N GLU A 261 23.87 -8.56 -8.22
CA GLU A 261 24.82 -8.27 -7.14
C GLU A 261 24.21 -8.61 -5.77
N LEU A 262 22.99 -8.16 -5.48
CA LEU A 262 22.31 -8.49 -4.24
C LEU A 262 22.07 -10.01 -4.10
N ALA A 263 21.68 -10.66 -5.19
CA ALA A 263 21.42 -12.11 -5.20
C ALA A 263 22.69 -12.90 -4.90
N LEU A 264 23.81 -12.56 -5.57
CA LEU A 264 25.09 -13.23 -5.36
C LEU A 264 25.63 -13.03 -3.94
N GLU A 265 25.55 -11.82 -3.39
CA GLU A 265 25.95 -11.57 -2.00
C GLU A 265 25.04 -12.29 -0.99
N ALA A 266 23.73 -12.32 -1.25
CA ALA A 266 22.80 -13.04 -0.37
C ALA A 266 23.05 -14.56 -0.36
N LEU A 267 23.47 -15.15 -1.49
CA LEU A 267 23.83 -16.57 -1.57
C LEU A 267 25.11 -16.93 -0.80
N LYS A 268 26.00 -15.97 -0.54
CA LYS A 268 27.20 -16.16 0.28
C LYS A 268 26.88 -16.14 1.79
N CYS A 269 25.78 -15.56 2.21
CA CYS A 269 25.38 -15.50 3.60
C CYS A 269 25.09 -16.91 4.12
N THR A 270 25.60 -17.23 5.30
CA THR A 270 25.41 -18.54 5.95
C THR A 270 24.32 -18.54 7.00
N THR A 271 23.91 -17.35 7.46
CA THR A 271 22.90 -17.15 8.48
C THR A 271 21.83 -16.14 8.07
N GLU A 272 20.63 -16.24 8.63
CA GLU A 272 19.58 -15.22 8.42
C GLU A 272 20.03 -13.82 8.88
N LYS A 273 20.85 -13.75 9.94
CA LYS A 273 21.36 -12.49 10.47
C LYS A 273 22.32 -11.80 9.50
N GLU A 274 23.18 -12.55 8.82
CA GLU A 274 24.05 -12.02 7.77
C GLU A 274 23.22 -11.51 6.58
N THR A 275 22.21 -12.27 6.16
CA THR A 275 21.32 -11.87 5.08
C THR A 275 20.52 -10.61 5.43
N GLU A 276 20.03 -10.50 6.65
CA GLU A 276 19.33 -9.30 7.13
C GLU A 276 20.24 -8.07 7.16
N ARG A 277 21.49 -8.24 7.62
CA ARG A 277 22.48 -7.16 7.60
C ARG A 277 22.79 -6.68 6.17
N LEU A 278 23.03 -7.61 5.25
CA LEU A 278 23.21 -7.29 3.83
C LEU A 278 22.02 -6.49 3.27
N GLY A 279 20.79 -6.92 3.59
CA GLY A 279 19.59 -6.23 3.12
C GLY A 279 19.40 -4.84 3.75
N ILE A 280 19.81 -4.63 4.99
CA ILE A 280 19.83 -3.30 5.63
C ILE A 280 20.84 -2.40 4.92
N GLU A 281 22.08 -2.87 4.69
CA GLU A 281 23.14 -2.13 4.00
C GLU A 281 22.70 -1.75 2.58
N TRP A 282 22.12 -2.69 1.82
CA TRP A 282 21.54 -2.44 0.50
C TRP A 282 20.46 -1.37 0.54
N CYS A 283 19.52 -1.51 1.47
CA CYS A 283 18.40 -0.58 1.63
C CYS A 283 18.89 0.84 1.99
N ILE A 284 19.91 0.97 2.84
CA ILE A 284 20.52 2.26 3.16
C ILE A 284 21.10 2.95 1.91
N GLN A 285 21.85 2.20 1.08
CA GLN A 285 22.40 2.76 -0.16
C GLN A 285 21.29 3.16 -1.14
N GLN A 286 20.29 2.32 -1.29
CA GLN A 286 19.12 2.59 -2.11
C GLN A 286 18.40 3.86 -1.66
N CYS A 287 18.13 4.01 -0.36
CA CYS A 287 17.48 5.20 0.19
C CYS A 287 18.34 6.46 0.04
N LYS A 288 19.66 6.40 0.30
CA LYS A 288 20.57 7.54 0.11
C LYS A 288 20.56 8.05 -1.33
N GLU A 289 20.57 7.14 -2.29
CA GLU A 289 20.50 7.51 -3.70
C GLU A 289 19.15 8.14 -4.07
N LEU A 290 18.03 7.58 -3.59
CA LEU A 290 16.70 8.15 -3.78
C LEU A 290 16.59 9.55 -3.18
N ILE A 291 17.07 9.76 -1.96
CA ILE A 291 17.09 11.08 -1.29
C ILE A 291 17.93 12.08 -2.09
N LYS A 292 19.12 11.67 -2.56
CA LYS A 292 19.97 12.50 -3.41
C LYS A 292 19.29 12.96 -4.70
N HIS A 293 18.40 12.13 -5.25
CA HIS A 293 17.60 12.46 -6.43
C HIS A 293 16.31 13.23 -6.11
N GLY A 294 16.10 13.63 -4.84
CA GLY A 294 15.01 14.52 -4.44
C GLY A 294 13.64 13.87 -4.41
N VAL A 295 13.55 12.57 -4.08
CA VAL A 295 12.23 11.94 -3.91
C VAL A 295 11.46 12.62 -2.77
N PRO A 296 10.14 12.84 -2.94
CA PRO A 296 9.36 13.61 -1.98
C PRO A 296 9.14 12.89 -0.65
N SER A 297 9.09 11.58 -0.67
CA SER A 297 8.89 10.69 0.48
C SER A 297 9.46 9.32 0.16
N ILE A 298 9.83 8.55 1.19
CA ILE A 298 10.08 7.10 1.08
C ILE A 298 9.04 6.39 1.92
N HIS A 299 8.35 5.43 1.29
CA HIS A 299 7.36 4.59 1.95
C HIS A 299 7.90 3.20 2.24
N PHE A 300 7.91 2.78 3.51
CA PHE A 300 8.46 1.49 3.92
C PHE A 300 7.37 0.43 4.11
N TYR A 301 7.51 -0.70 3.43
CA TYR A 301 6.69 -1.90 3.62
C TYR A 301 7.14 -2.65 4.87
N SER A 302 6.56 -2.31 6.03
CA SER A 302 7.07 -2.71 7.35
C SER A 302 6.77 -4.15 7.76
N VAL A 303 5.89 -4.84 7.04
CA VAL A 303 5.47 -6.21 7.43
C VAL A 303 6.66 -7.14 7.56
N GLY A 304 6.92 -7.57 8.79
CA GLY A 304 8.04 -8.44 9.14
C GLY A 304 9.43 -7.79 9.05
N ALA A 305 9.54 -6.45 8.91
CA ALA A 305 10.80 -5.74 8.69
C ALA A 305 11.00 -4.51 9.59
N VAL A 306 10.21 -4.33 10.63
CA VAL A 306 10.20 -3.13 11.49
C VAL A 306 11.60 -2.82 12.05
N GLU A 307 12.29 -3.81 12.63
CA GLU A 307 13.64 -3.61 13.19
C GLU A 307 14.67 -3.28 12.10
N SER A 308 14.60 -3.95 10.93
CA SER A 308 15.47 -3.63 9.81
C SER A 308 15.24 -2.20 9.29
N ILE A 309 13.97 -1.75 9.23
CA ILE A 309 13.61 -0.37 8.85
C ILE A 309 14.14 0.63 9.88
N LYS A 310 14.05 0.31 11.18
CA LYS A 310 14.64 1.15 12.23
C LYS A 310 16.13 1.37 12.02
N GLU A 311 16.89 0.30 11.71
CA GLU A 311 18.32 0.43 11.45
C GLU A 311 18.61 1.24 10.18
N VAL A 312 17.79 1.12 9.14
CA VAL A 312 17.88 1.97 7.96
C VAL A 312 17.58 3.43 8.32
N ALA A 313 16.48 3.67 9.03
CA ALA A 313 16.03 5.02 9.38
C ALA A 313 17.02 5.80 10.24
N LYS A 314 17.72 5.14 11.18
CA LYS A 314 18.82 5.75 11.97
C LYS A 314 19.94 6.36 11.12
N VAL A 315 20.10 5.89 9.88
CA VAL A 315 21.19 6.34 8.99
C VAL A 315 20.73 7.41 8.02
N ILE A 316 19.45 7.43 7.67
CA ILE A 316 18.92 8.28 6.60
C ILE A 316 18.04 9.43 7.07
N TYR A 317 17.50 9.36 8.31
CA TYR A 317 16.70 10.39 8.97
C TYR A 317 17.33 10.88 10.27
#